data_e3622fec9010839273237ed3e969b556
#
_entry.id   e3622fec9010839273237ed3e969b556
#
_cell.length_a   1.000
_cell.length_b   1.000
_cell.length_c   1.000
_cell.angle_alpha   90.00
_cell.angle_beta   90.00
_cell.angle_gamma   90.00
#
_symmetry.space_group_name_H-M   'P 1'
#
loop_
_entity.id
_entity.type
_entity.pdbx_description
1 polymer ?
#
loop_
_entity_poly.entity_id
_entity_poly.type
_entity_poly.pdbx_seq_one_letter_code
_entity_poly.pdbx_strand_id
1 'polypeptide(L)'
;NSGILIHPLSRGVGANYYMFNTVDQAGLEKLEAVAAFLGQRYSGTGHGTVDNWIVGNEVNARNEWNYMDPAAGLAGFAKAYADELRVFYNGIKSQNANARIYAATDQEWQSDNPALHYGSREFLTQLNAQIMAEGNFDWSLASHPYNFPLYEPNTLISKPQVTHTQASRYITMSNIDVLTDFMCQKQFLNPAGQVRSIVLSEVGFTSSAAMGSNELLQAADVVYAINQANANQHIDGII
;
A
#
# COMPACT_ATOMS: atom_id res chain seq x y z
N ASN A 1 12.05 -14.65 -19.32
CA ASN A 1 13.00 -13.72 -18.67
C ASN A 1 12.51 -13.13 -17.33
N SER A 2 11.57 -13.81 -16.66
CA SER A 2 11.12 -13.39 -15.32
C SER A 2 12.26 -13.30 -14.29
N GLY A 3 13.29 -14.13 -14.41
CA GLY A 3 14.45 -14.13 -13.51
C GLY A 3 15.26 -12.82 -13.48
N ILE A 4 15.18 -11.98 -14.52
CA ILE A 4 15.86 -10.68 -14.53
C ILE A 4 15.10 -9.68 -13.65
N LEU A 5 13.76 -9.73 -13.66
CA LEU A 5 12.90 -8.82 -12.87
C LEU A 5 12.74 -9.23 -11.41
N ILE A 6 13.13 -10.46 -11.04
CA ILE A 6 13.01 -10.93 -9.66
C ILE A 6 14.26 -10.51 -8.88
N HIS A 7 14.05 -9.87 -7.73
CA HIS A 7 15.14 -9.46 -6.82
C HIS A 7 16.05 -10.65 -6.47
N PRO A 8 17.38 -10.49 -6.43
CA PRO A 8 18.30 -11.59 -6.12
C PRO A 8 17.97 -12.36 -4.85
N LEU A 9 17.56 -11.68 -3.78
CA LEU A 9 17.12 -12.29 -2.52
C LEU A 9 15.70 -12.89 -2.55
N SER A 10 15.05 -12.90 -3.71
CA SER A 10 13.74 -13.53 -3.91
C SER A 10 13.81 -14.76 -4.79
N ARG A 11 14.98 -15.07 -5.36
CA ARG A 11 15.16 -16.17 -6.31
C ARG A 11 15.25 -17.52 -5.60
N GLY A 12 14.82 -18.58 -6.28
CA GLY A 12 14.96 -19.95 -5.79
C GLY A 12 13.93 -20.39 -4.76
N VAL A 13 12.94 -19.54 -4.46
CA VAL A 13 11.84 -19.82 -3.54
C VAL A 13 10.53 -19.93 -4.32
N GLY A 14 9.65 -20.84 -3.92
CA GLY A 14 8.32 -20.97 -4.50
C GLY A 14 7.35 -19.98 -3.85
N ALA A 15 7.41 -18.71 -4.23
CA ALA A 15 6.44 -17.70 -3.84
C ALA A 15 5.52 -17.36 -5.02
N ASN A 16 4.35 -16.80 -4.74
CA ASN A 16 3.41 -16.38 -5.77
C ASN A 16 3.83 -15.03 -6.40
N TYR A 17 4.37 -14.14 -5.58
CA TYR A 17 4.79 -12.78 -5.97
C TYR A 17 6.16 -12.48 -5.38
N TYR A 18 6.94 -11.65 -6.06
CA TYR A 18 8.34 -11.39 -5.73
C TYR A 18 8.64 -9.90 -5.79
N MET A 19 9.54 -9.44 -4.91
CA MET A 19 10.14 -8.11 -5.00
C MET A 19 10.81 -7.93 -6.36
N PHE A 20 10.64 -6.77 -6.98
CA PHE A 20 11.33 -6.44 -8.22
C PHE A 20 12.83 -6.22 -8.02
N ASN A 21 13.58 -6.51 -9.06
CA ASN A 21 15.03 -6.38 -9.07
C ASN A 21 15.44 -4.95 -9.45
N THR A 22 15.76 -4.16 -8.44
CA THR A 22 16.32 -2.81 -8.57
C THR A 22 17.82 -2.76 -8.22
N VAL A 23 18.44 -3.93 -7.96
CA VAL A 23 19.81 -4.04 -7.44
C VAL A 23 20.86 -4.07 -8.55
N ASP A 24 20.59 -4.84 -9.61
CA ASP A 24 21.52 -4.93 -10.74
C ASP A 24 21.01 -4.13 -11.95
N GLN A 25 21.95 -3.72 -12.80
CA GLN A 25 21.68 -2.88 -13.97
C GLN A 25 20.64 -3.50 -14.92
N ALA A 26 20.70 -4.81 -15.14
CA ALA A 26 19.77 -5.49 -16.06
C ALA A 26 18.33 -5.51 -15.53
N GLY A 27 18.16 -5.69 -14.22
CA GLY A 27 16.85 -5.61 -13.55
C GLY A 27 16.28 -4.21 -13.60
N LEU A 28 17.09 -3.23 -13.25
CA LEU A 28 16.71 -1.81 -13.24
C LEU A 28 16.28 -1.35 -14.64
N GLU A 29 17.09 -1.56 -15.69
CA GLU A 29 16.75 -1.19 -17.07
C GLU A 29 15.45 -1.84 -17.56
N LYS A 30 15.19 -3.08 -17.16
CA LYS A 30 13.94 -3.77 -17.52
C LYS A 30 12.75 -3.18 -16.80
N LEU A 31 12.89 -2.85 -15.52
CA LEU A 31 11.81 -2.24 -14.74
C LEU A 31 11.51 -0.82 -15.23
N GLU A 32 12.53 -0.03 -15.53
CA GLU A 32 12.38 1.29 -16.16
C GLU A 32 11.66 1.21 -17.50
N ALA A 33 12.03 0.24 -18.34
CA ALA A 33 11.36 0.02 -19.62
C ALA A 33 9.88 -0.35 -19.45
N VAL A 34 9.53 -1.14 -18.43
CA VAL A 34 8.13 -1.47 -18.09
C VAL A 34 7.37 -0.23 -17.62
N ALA A 35 7.94 0.54 -16.69
CA ALA A 35 7.32 1.75 -16.16
C ALA A 35 7.10 2.80 -17.27
N ALA A 36 8.09 3.03 -18.12
CA ALA A 36 7.99 3.95 -19.25
C ALA A 36 6.95 3.48 -20.28
N PHE A 37 6.92 2.19 -20.61
CA PHE A 37 5.93 1.62 -21.51
C PHE A 37 4.49 1.80 -20.99
N LEU A 38 4.27 1.50 -19.71
CA LEU A 38 2.96 1.64 -19.09
C LEU A 38 2.53 3.12 -19.06
N GLY A 39 3.44 4.01 -18.66
CA GLY A 39 3.22 5.46 -18.68
C GLY A 39 2.86 5.94 -20.08
N GLN A 40 3.64 5.60 -21.10
CA GLN A 40 3.38 5.99 -22.49
C GLN A 40 2.05 5.43 -23.00
N ARG A 41 1.76 4.16 -22.72
CA ARG A 41 0.56 3.49 -23.23
C ARG A 41 -0.72 4.10 -22.69
N TYR A 42 -0.73 4.50 -21.42
CA TYR A 42 -1.94 4.92 -20.70
C TYR A 42 -1.94 6.41 -20.31
N SER A 43 -1.33 7.26 -21.14
CA SER A 43 -1.34 8.73 -21.00
C SER A 43 -2.30 9.41 -21.99
N GLY A 44 -3.35 8.73 -22.44
CA GLY A 44 -4.39 9.32 -23.32
C GLY A 44 -4.18 9.11 -24.82
N THR A 45 -3.11 8.47 -25.25
CA THR A 45 -2.77 8.28 -26.68
C THR A 45 -3.40 6.99 -27.28
N GLY A 46 -4.73 6.90 -27.27
CA GLY A 46 -5.45 5.80 -27.94
C GLY A 46 -5.79 4.60 -27.06
N HIS A 47 -5.29 4.53 -25.83
CA HIS A 47 -5.56 3.45 -24.87
C HIS A 47 -6.24 3.93 -23.58
N GLY A 48 -6.73 5.16 -23.55
CA GLY A 48 -7.27 5.80 -22.36
C GLY A 48 -6.17 6.37 -21.46
N THR A 49 -6.58 6.95 -20.33
CA THR A 49 -5.70 7.55 -19.35
C THR A 49 -5.83 6.85 -18.01
N VAL A 50 -4.71 6.49 -17.39
CA VAL A 50 -4.63 6.03 -16.00
C VAL A 50 -3.91 7.11 -15.21
N ASP A 51 -4.62 7.73 -14.28
CA ASP A 51 -4.07 8.82 -13.46
C ASP A 51 -3.60 8.35 -12.08
N ASN A 52 -4.11 7.22 -11.58
CA ASN A 52 -3.74 6.65 -10.30
C ASN A 52 -3.14 5.25 -10.49
N TRP A 53 -1.91 5.08 -10.01
CA TRP A 53 -1.13 3.86 -10.18
C TRP A 53 -0.74 3.30 -8.83
N ILE A 54 -1.20 2.12 -8.51
CA ILE A 54 -0.81 1.40 -7.30
C ILE A 54 0.33 0.44 -7.68
N VAL A 55 1.48 0.57 -7.01
CA VAL A 55 2.66 -0.25 -7.25
C VAL A 55 2.73 -1.36 -6.20
N GLY A 56 2.49 -2.59 -6.65
CA GLY A 56 2.35 -3.75 -5.77
C GLY A 56 0.99 -3.83 -5.08
N ASN A 57 0.77 -4.91 -4.34
CA ASN A 57 -0.41 -5.14 -3.51
C ASN A 57 0.04 -5.46 -2.08
N GLU A 58 -0.54 -4.80 -1.07
CA GLU A 58 -0.28 -5.10 0.35
C GLU A 58 1.20 -5.42 0.63
N VAL A 59 2.08 -4.55 0.17
CA VAL A 59 3.52 -4.82 0.07
C VAL A 59 4.13 -5.24 1.41
N ASN A 60 3.62 -4.71 2.52
CA ASN A 60 4.06 -5.06 3.87
C ASN A 60 3.74 -6.53 4.24
N ALA A 61 2.76 -7.17 3.62
CA ALA A 61 2.51 -8.62 3.70
C ALA A 61 3.53 -9.40 2.85
N ARG A 62 4.79 -9.29 3.26
CA ARG A 62 6.00 -9.70 2.54
C ARG A 62 5.92 -11.12 1.96
N ASN A 63 5.46 -12.08 2.75
CA ASN A 63 5.45 -13.48 2.34
C ASN A 63 4.35 -13.79 1.32
N GLU A 64 3.28 -13.02 1.33
CA GLU A 64 2.09 -13.24 0.48
C GLU A 64 2.19 -12.51 -0.85
N TRP A 65 2.52 -11.22 -0.82
CA TRP A 65 2.38 -10.35 -1.98
C TRP A 65 3.69 -9.80 -2.56
N ASN A 66 4.78 -9.85 -1.80
CA ASN A 66 6.04 -9.27 -2.27
C ASN A 66 7.26 -9.96 -1.66
N TYR A 67 7.42 -11.23 -1.96
CA TYR A 67 8.44 -12.05 -1.31
C TYR A 67 9.86 -11.53 -1.52
N MET A 68 10.58 -11.41 -0.42
CA MET A 68 12.02 -11.22 -0.35
C MET A 68 12.55 -11.97 0.87
N ASP A 69 13.78 -12.50 0.82
CA ASP A 69 14.37 -13.25 1.93
C ASP A 69 14.34 -12.44 3.23
N PRO A 70 13.86 -13.02 4.36
CA PRO A 70 13.84 -12.35 5.66
C PRO A 70 15.19 -11.82 6.13
N ALA A 71 16.30 -12.39 5.65
CA ALA A 71 17.65 -11.93 5.95
C ALA A 71 17.92 -10.47 5.53
N ALA A 72 17.13 -9.94 4.58
CA ALA A 72 17.19 -8.52 4.22
C ALA A 72 16.78 -7.59 5.37
N GLY A 73 15.98 -8.08 6.29
CA GLY A 73 15.35 -7.28 7.34
C GLY A 73 14.39 -6.23 6.78
N LEU A 74 13.67 -5.54 7.66
CA LEU A 74 12.70 -4.51 7.26
C LEU A 74 13.36 -3.36 6.48
N ALA A 75 14.55 -2.91 6.90
CA ALA A 75 15.22 -1.80 6.23
C ALA A 75 15.65 -2.15 4.79
N GLY A 76 16.18 -3.35 4.57
CA GLY A 76 16.55 -3.82 3.22
C GLY A 76 15.32 -4.03 2.33
N PHE A 77 14.26 -4.58 2.90
CA PHE A 77 12.98 -4.75 2.21
C PHE A 77 12.38 -3.39 1.80
N ALA A 78 12.31 -2.44 2.71
CA ALA A 78 11.79 -1.09 2.46
C ALA A 78 12.66 -0.33 1.45
N LYS A 79 13.99 -0.55 1.46
CA LYS A 79 14.90 0.03 0.45
C LYS A 79 14.60 -0.49 -0.95
N ALA A 80 14.49 -1.81 -1.11
CA ALA A 80 14.18 -2.41 -2.40
C ALA A 80 12.85 -1.89 -2.97
N TYR A 81 11.82 -1.79 -2.10
CA TYR A 81 10.54 -1.25 -2.53
C TYR A 81 10.57 0.27 -2.76
N ALA A 82 11.35 1.05 -2.02
CA ALA A 82 11.54 2.47 -2.27
C ALA A 82 12.12 2.73 -3.67
N ASP A 83 13.09 1.92 -4.08
CA ASP A 83 13.71 1.98 -5.40
C ASP A 83 12.69 1.61 -6.49
N GLU A 84 11.94 0.52 -6.29
CA GLU A 84 10.85 0.12 -7.18
C GLU A 84 9.84 1.25 -7.37
N LEU A 85 9.34 1.82 -6.27
CA LEU A 85 8.35 2.89 -6.29
C LEU A 85 8.90 4.13 -7.03
N ARG A 86 10.18 4.46 -6.85
CA ARG A 86 10.86 5.58 -7.54
C ARG A 86 10.97 5.33 -9.04
N VAL A 87 11.25 4.10 -9.46
CA VAL A 87 11.31 3.73 -10.88
C VAL A 87 9.95 3.94 -11.54
N PHE A 88 8.88 3.43 -10.93
CA PHE A 88 7.53 3.65 -11.43
C PHE A 88 7.12 5.13 -11.40
N TYR A 89 7.46 5.85 -10.33
CA TYR A 89 7.21 7.29 -10.25
C TYR A 89 7.86 8.03 -11.41
N ASN A 90 9.15 7.84 -11.64
CA ASN A 90 9.88 8.52 -12.70
C ASN A 90 9.37 8.13 -14.09
N GLY A 91 9.20 6.83 -14.35
CA GLY A 91 8.75 6.31 -15.64
C GLY A 91 7.36 6.79 -16.03
N ILE A 92 6.39 6.70 -15.12
CA ILE A 92 5.01 7.10 -15.38
C ILE A 92 4.88 8.62 -15.45
N LYS A 93 5.46 9.36 -14.50
CA LYS A 93 5.35 10.82 -14.48
C LYS A 93 6.12 11.49 -15.62
N SER A 94 7.10 10.83 -16.24
CA SER A 94 7.73 11.32 -17.46
C SER A 94 6.75 11.40 -18.64
N GLN A 95 5.66 10.62 -18.61
CA GLN A 95 4.64 10.55 -19.65
C GLN A 95 3.34 11.28 -19.24
N ASN A 96 2.97 11.21 -17.96
CA ASN A 96 1.80 11.90 -17.38
C ASN A 96 2.22 12.58 -16.07
N ALA A 97 2.54 13.85 -16.12
CA ALA A 97 2.98 14.63 -14.95
C ALA A 97 1.90 14.69 -13.84
N ASN A 98 0.62 14.52 -14.20
CA ASN A 98 -0.49 14.55 -13.25
C ASN A 98 -0.75 13.19 -12.59
N ALA A 99 -0.13 12.10 -13.06
CA ALA A 99 -0.31 10.78 -12.47
C ALA A 99 0.12 10.76 -11.00
N ARG A 100 -0.60 10.00 -10.17
CA ARG A 100 -0.26 9.72 -8.79
C ARG A 100 0.20 8.29 -8.65
N ILE A 101 1.25 8.08 -7.87
CA ILE A 101 1.88 6.77 -7.67
C ILE A 101 1.75 6.40 -6.20
N TYR A 102 1.10 5.27 -5.93
CA TYR A 102 0.73 4.82 -4.60
C TYR A 102 1.54 3.60 -4.17
N ALA A 103 2.01 3.63 -2.94
CA ALA A 103 2.40 2.43 -2.20
C ALA A 103 1.15 1.80 -1.58
N ALA A 104 1.01 0.47 -1.61
CA ALA A 104 -0.15 -0.20 -1.05
C ALA A 104 0.19 -0.96 0.24
N THR A 105 -0.61 -0.78 1.28
CA THR A 105 -0.50 -1.50 2.56
C THR A 105 -1.83 -2.09 2.99
N ASP A 106 -1.76 -3.21 3.70
CA ASP A 106 -2.90 -3.84 4.32
C ASP A 106 -3.32 -3.20 5.65
N GLN A 107 -4.29 -3.83 6.31
CA GLN A 107 -4.85 -3.40 7.59
C GLN A 107 -3.96 -3.69 8.80
N GLU A 108 -2.94 -4.57 8.70
CA GLU A 108 -2.12 -4.96 9.84
C GLU A 108 -1.14 -3.85 10.22
N TRP A 109 -1.55 -3.00 11.17
CA TRP A 109 -0.79 -1.83 11.61
C TRP A 109 0.45 -2.19 12.41
N GLN A 110 0.35 -3.24 13.24
CA GLN A 110 1.48 -3.85 13.94
C GLN A 110 1.47 -5.37 13.71
N SER A 111 2.62 -5.93 13.42
CA SER A 111 2.77 -7.37 13.20
C SER A 111 3.44 -8.06 14.38
N ASP A 112 2.91 -9.24 14.75
CA ASP A 112 3.55 -10.14 15.72
C ASP A 112 4.52 -11.12 15.04
N ASN A 113 4.54 -11.17 13.72
CA ASN A 113 5.36 -12.11 12.96
C ASN A 113 6.11 -11.44 11.81
N PRO A 114 7.15 -10.62 12.12
CA PRO A 114 7.90 -9.89 11.09
C PRO A 114 8.66 -10.82 10.11
N ALA A 115 8.78 -12.11 10.42
CA ALA A 115 9.32 -13.09 9.47
C ALA A 115 8.40 -13.34 8.26
N LEU A 116 7.10 -13.13 8.41
CA LEU A 116 6.11 -13.31 7.35
C LEU A 116 5.55 -11.97 6.87
N HIS A 117 5.35 -11.02 7.77
CA HIS A 117 4.57 -9.84 7.58
C HIS A 117 5.15 -8.67 8.39
N TYR A 118 5.35 -7.52 7.77
CA TYR A 118 5.71 -6.30 8.47
C TYR A 118 4.47 -5.48 8.81
N GLY A 119 4.36 -4.96 10.03
CA GLY A 119 3.31 -4.00 10.35
C GLY A 119 3.39 -2.78 9.43
N SER A 120 2.26 -2.32 8.88
CA SER A 120 2.23 -1.23 7.92
C SER A 120 2.80 0.07 8.50
N ARG A 121 2.66 0.33 9.81
CA ARG A 121 3.27 1.47 10.49
C ARG A 121 4.79 1.47 10.41
N GLU A 122 5.41 0.34 10.74
CA GLU A 122 6.86 0.21 10.73
C GLU A 122 7.40 0.20 9.30
N PHE A 123 6.69 -0.48 8.40
CA PHE A 123 7.01 -0.49 6.97
C PHE A 123 6.98 0.93 6.38
N LEU A 124 5.91 1.69 6.57
CA LEU A 124 5.81 3.08 6.09
C LEU A 124 6.87 3.99 6.69
N THR A 125 7.23 3.78 7.96
CA THR A 125 8.32 4.52 8.60
C THR A 125 9.66 4.25 7.90
N GLN A 126 9.98 2.99 7.65
CA GLN A 126 11.22 2.60 6.97
C GLN A 126 11.20 3.01 5.49
N LEU A 127 10.08 2.81 4.79
CA LEU A 127 9.91 3.24 3.41
C LEU A 127 10.20 4.75 3.26
N ASN A 128 9.56 5.55 4.09
CA ASN A 128 9.78 6.99 4.08
C ASN A 128 11.24 7.37 4.39
N ALA A 129 11.87 6.70 5.36
CA ALA A 129 13.27 6.94 5.69
C ALA A 129 14.21 6.64 4.50
N GLN A 130 13.98 5.54 3.78
CA GLN A 130 14.76 5.19 2.59
C GLN A 130 14.53 6.20 1.45
N ILE A 131 13.28 6.61 1.23
CA ILE A 131 12.95 7.63 0.23
C ILE A 131 13.62 8.97 0.56
N MET A 132 13.57 9.40 1.82
CA MET A 132 14.16 10.66 2.26
C MET A 132 15.69 10.68 2.13
N ALA A 133 16.35 9.54 2.35
CA ALA A 133 17.81 9.41 2.23
C ALA A 133 18.32 9.67 0.80
N GLU A 134 17.51 9.39 -0.22
CA GLU A 134 17.85 9.56 -1.63
C GLU A 134 17.14 10.75 -2.31
N GLY A 135 16.37 11.50 -1.54
CA GLY A 135 15.57 12.63 -2.01
C GLY A 135 14.08 12.31 -2.07
N ASN A 136 13.31 13.13 -1.35
CA ASN A 136 11.86 13.00 -1.29
C ASN A 136 11.21 13.19 -2.66
N PHE A 137 10.19 12.40 -2.95
CA PHE A 137 9.28 12.58 -4.08
C PHE A 137 7.83 12.44 -3.65
N ASP A 138 6.88 12.85 -4.47
CA ASP A 138 5.46 12.88 -4.15
C ASP A 138 4.79 11.52 -4.41
N TRP A 139 5.14 10.52 -3.59
CA TRP A 139 4.41 9.26 -3.53
C TRP A 139 3.14 9.39 -2.69
N SER A 140 2.18 8.52 -2.91
CA SER A 140 0.87 8.48 -2.27
C SER A 140 0.63 7.14 -1.58
N LEU A 141 -0.39 7.04 -0.75
CA LEU A 141 -0.73 5.82 -0.01
C LEU A 141 -2.07 5.24 -0.46
N ALA A 142 -2.08 3.97 -0.82
CA ALA A 142 -3.25 3.14 -0.96
C ALA A 142 -3.33 2.21 0.28
N SER A 143 -4.45 2.21 0.98
CA SER A 143 -4.64 1.40 2.19
C SER A 143 -5.87 0.51 2.05
N HIS A 144 -5.80 -0.67 2.67
CA HIS A 144 -6.86 -1.69 2.64
C HIS A 144 -7.42 -1.91 4.05
N PRO A 145 -8.27 -1.01 4.59
CA PRO A 145 -8.76 -1.08 5.96
C PRO A 145 -9.95 -2.04 6.11
N TYR A 146 -9.75 -3.30 5.79
CA TYR A 146 -10.74 -4.35 6.02
C TYR A 146 -11.11 -4.50 7.49
N ASN A 147 -12.23 -5.15 7.77
CA ASN A 147 -12.63 -5.47 9.14
C ASN A 147 -11.65 -6.43 9.83
N PHE A 148 -11.60 -6.34 11.16
CA PHE A 148 -10.90 -7.33 11.98
C PHE A 148 -11.89 -7.99 12.98
N PRO A 149 -11.93 -9.34 13.04
CA PRO A 149 -11.40 -10.26 12.02
C PRO A 149 -11.99 -10.03 10.63
N LEU A 150 -11.29 -10.45 9.57
CA LEU A 150 -11.67 -10.17 8.17
C LEU A 150 -13.13 -10.55 7.84
N TYR A 151 -13.63 -11.61 8.43
CA TYR A 151 -14.99 -12.10 8.22
C TYR A 151 -15.96 -11.67 9.32
N GLU A 152 -15.65 -10.67 10.13
CA GLU A 152 -16.60 -10.07 11.06
C GLU A 152 -17.57 -9.15 10.30
N PRO A 153 -18.87 -9.44 10.29
CA PRO A 153 -19.82 -8.66 9.51
C PRO A 153 -20.21 -7.32 10.18
N ASN A 154 -19.76 -7.02 11.38
CA ASN A 154 -20.13 -5.80 12.10
C ASN A 154 -18.90 -4.97 12.46
N THR A 155 -18.69 -3.89 11.69
CA THR A 155 -17.62 -2.91 11.89
C THR A 155 -17.71 -2.19 13.23
N LEU A 156 -18.91 -2.03 13.78
CA LEU A 156 -19.15 -1.23 14.98
C LEU A 156 -18.91 -2.01 16.30
N ILE A 157 -18.67 -3.32 16.23
CA ILE A 157 -18.31 -4.09 17.42
C ILE A 157 -16.90 -3.73 17.86
N SER A 158 -16.77 -3.21 19.08
CA SER A 158 -15.49 -2.91 19.69
C SER A 158 -14.60 -4.15 19.77
N LYS A 159 -13.36 -4.03 19.31
CA LYS A 159 -12.34 -5.07 19.36
C LYS A 159 -11.10 -4.52 20.10
N PRO A 160 -10.53 -5.28 21.05
CA PRO A 160 -9.33 -4.83 21.76
C PRO A 160 -8.13 -4.53 20.84
N GLN A 161 -8.09 -5.16 19.66
CA GLN A 161 -7.05 -5.00 18.67
C GLN A 161 -7.24 -3.78 17.75
N VAL A 162 -8.41 -3.14 17.79
CA VAL A 162 -8.77 -1.97 16.98
C VAL A 162 -9.02 -0.80 17.93
N THR A 163 -8.03 0.06 18.06
CA THR A 163 -8.07 1.21 19.00
C THR A 163 -7.78 2.51 18.26
N HIS A 164 -8.24 3.64 18.81
CA HIS A 164 -7.97 4.99 18.26
C HIS A 164 -6.60 5.53 18.74
N THR A 165 -5.57 4.69 18.72
CA THR A 165 -4.20 5.08 19.09
C THR A 165 -3.19 4.47 18.13
N GLN A 166 -1.99 5.04 18.09
CA GLN A 166 -0.88 4.49 17.32
C GLN A 166 -0.42 3.08 17.79
N ALA A 167 -0.92 2.62 18.94
CA ALA A 167 -0.73 1.27 19.45
C ALA A 167 -1.78 0.26 18.94
N SER A 168 -2.73 0.69 18.10
CA SER A 168 -3.68 -0.21 17.45
C SER A 168 -2.95 -1.33 16.72
N ARG A 169 -3.49 -2.54 16.75
CA ARG A 169 -2.94 -3.64 15.97
C ARG A 169 -3.40 -3.62 14.52
N TYR A 170 -4.65 -3.24 14.29
CA TYR A 170 -5.26 -3.16 12.95
C TYR A 170 -5.83 -1.76 12.71
N ILE A 171 -5.78 -1.35 11.44
CA ILE A 171 -6.52 -0.21 10.91
C ILE A 171 -7.73 -0.75 10.15
N THR A 172 -8.90 -0.31 10.56
CA THR A 172 -10.18 -0.60 9.94
C THR A 172 -10.92 0.70 9.67
N MET A 173 -12.06 0.67 9.04
CA MET A 173 -12.87 1.88 8.87
C MET A 173 -13.29 2.53 10.19
N SER A 174 -13.35 1.77 11.31
CA SER A 174 -13.75 2.33 12.61
C SER A 174 -12.67 3.21 13.26
N ASN A 175 -11.40 3.03 12.91
CA ASN A 175 -10.28 3.78 13.46
C ASN A 175 -9.33 4.32 12.37
N ILE A 176 -9.87 4.66 11.21
CA ILE A 176 -9.11 5.15 10.06
C ILE A 176 -8.37 6.47 10.35
N ASP A 177 -8.84 7.23 11.34
CA ASP A 177 -8.17 8.41 11.90
C ASP A 177 -6.73 8.12 12.33
N VAL A 178 -6.44 6.94 12.87
CA VAL A 178 -5.09 6.54 13.30
C VAL A 178 -4.10 6.56 12.13
N LEU A 179 -4.52 6.08 10.96
CA LEU A 179 -3.70 6.10 9.74
C LEU A 179 -3.47 7.54 9.25
N THR A 180 -4.54 8.32 9.16
CA THR A 180 -4.44 9.69 8.63
C THR A 180 -3.65 10.59 9.55
N ASP A 181 -3.82 10.49 10.89
CA ASP A 181 -3.01 11.21 11.87
C ASP A 181 -1.52 10.83 11.77
N PHE A 182 -1.22 9.57 11.51
CA PHE A 182 0.16 9.14 11.28
C PHE A 182 0.76 9.78 10.02
N MET A 183 0.02 9.81 8.93
CA MET A 183 0.48 10.39 7.66
C MET A 183 0.54 11.93 7.69
N CYS A 184 -0.14 12.59 8.62
CA CYS A 184 -0.05 14.04 8.87
C CYS A 184 1.23 14.46 9.59
N GLN A 185 2.03 13.53 10.12
CA GLN A 185 3.28 13.86 10.79
C GLN A 185 4.26 14.50 9.82
N LYS A 186 5.01 15.49 10.28
CA LYS A 186 5.94 16.30 9.47
C LYS A 186 6.88 15.48 8.58
N GLN A 187 7.33 14.34 9.08
CA GLN A 187 8.25 13.46 8.35
C GLN A 187 7.63 12.81 7.10
N PHE A 188 6.30 12.65 7.07
CA PHE A 188 5.60 12.02 5.95
C PHE A 188 5.09 13.01 4.89
N LEU A 189 5.23 14.30 5.13
CA LEU A 189 4.77 15.30 4.16
C LEU A 189 5.50 15.16 2.82
N ASN A 190 4.79 15.48 1.75
CA ASN A 190 5.36 15.48 0.40
C ASN A 190 6.38 16.63 0.23
N PRO A 191 7.10 16.71 -0.91
CA PRO A 191 8.08 17.78 -1.14
C PRO A 191 7.53 19.21 -1.06
N ALA A 192 6.21 19.39 -1.23
CA ALA A 192 5.54 20.67 -1.09
C ALA A 192 5.09 20.97 0.35
N GLY A 193 5.38 20.08 1.32
CA GLY A 193 4.97 20.22 2.71
C GLY A 193 3.49 19.92 2.96
N GLN A 194 2.83 19.21 2.05
CA GLN A 194 1.43 18.81 2.15
C GLN A 194 1.29 17.35 2.59
N VAL A 195 0.17 17.00 3.18
CA VAL A 195 -0.18 15.60 3.44
C VAL A 195 -0.28 14.86 2.11
N ARG A 196 0.28 13.66 2.05
CA ARG A 196 0.23 12.83 0.84
C ARG A 196 -1.19 12.38 0.55
N SER A 197 -1.53 12.21 -0.72
CA SER A 197 -2.81 11.61 -1.13
C SER A 197 -2.97 10.22 -0.50
N ILE A 198 -4.14 9.97 0.07
CA ILE A 198 -4.51 8.69 0.66
C ILE A 198 -5.80 8.22 0.00
N VAL A 199 -5.77 7.02 -0.56
CA VAL A 199 -6.96 6.34 -1.07
C VAL A 199 -7.16 5.03 -0.32
N LEU A 200 -8.41 4.67 -0.08
CA LEU A 200 -8.79 3.37 0.46
C LEU A 200 -9.15 2.50 -0.75
N SER A 201 -8.15 1.80 -1.29
CA SER A 201 -8.26 1.13 -2.59
C SER A 201 -8.91 -0.24 -2.54
N GLU A 202 -9.04 -0.80 -1.34
CA GLU A 202 -9.79 -2.03 -1.10
C GLU A 202 -10.53 -1.90 0.23
N VAL A 203 -11.87 -1.83 0.17
CA VAL A 203 -12.73 -1.82 1.35
C VAL A 203 -13.89 -2.76 1.11
N GLY A 204 -14.07 -3.74 2.00
CA GLY A 204 -15.13 -4.71 1.84
C GLY A 204 -15.64 -5.26 3.17
N PHE A 205 -16.89 -5.67 3.16
CA PHE A 205 -17.59 -6.23 4.33
C PHE A 205 -18.27 -7.53 3.95
N THR A 206 -18.14 -8.53 4.80
CA THR A 206 -18.75 -9.83 4.53
C THR A 206 -20.24 -9.85 4.85
N SER A 207 -20.99 -10.61 4.04
CA SER A 207 -22.34 -11.08 4.39
C SER A 207 -22.35 -12.62 4.57
N SER A 208 -21.24 -13.19 5.04
CA SER A 208 -20.97 -14.61 5.05
C SER A 208 -22.07 -15.43 5.76
N ALA A 209 -22.57 -16.48 5.09
CA ALA A 209 -23.50 -17.44 5.65
C ALA A 209 -22.90 -18.25 6.83
N ALA A 210 -21.58 -18.40 6.92
CA ALA A 210 -20.91 -19.07 8.04
C ALA A 210 -21.03 -18.29 9.35
N MET A 211 -21.17 -16.97 9.26
CA MET A 211 -21.39 -16.05 10.40
C MET A 211 -22.88 -15.67 10.55
N GLY A 212 -23.77 -16.30 9.78
CA GLY A 212 -25.14 -15.84 9.57
C GLY A 212 -25.19 -14.81 8.44
N SER A 213 -25.96 -15.08 7.38
CA SER A 213 -26.15 -14.10 6.29
C SER A 213 -26.78 -12.82 6.85
N ASN A 214 -26.10 -11.68 6.66
CA ASN A 214 -26.57 -10.39 7.14
C ASN A 214 -26.28 -9.27 6.13
N GLU A 215 -27.01 -9.32 5.01
CA GLU A 215 -26.89 -8.36 3.93
C GLU A 215 -27.24 -6.92 4.36
N LEU A 216 -28.15 -6.78 5.33
CA LEU A 216 -28.52 -5.47 5.89
C LEU A 216 -27.35 -4.86 6.66
N LEU A 217 -26.62 -5.69 7.42
CA LEU A 217 -25.44 -5.23 8.15
C LEU A 217 -24.30 -4.87 7.19
N GLN A 218 -24.04 -5.71 6.17
CA GLN A 218 -23.09 -5.40 5.12
C GLN A 218 -23.41 -4.04 4.44
N ALA A 219 -24.67 -3.81 4.10
CA ALA A 219 -25.11 -2.55 3.52
C ALA A 219 -24.89 -1.36 4.49
N ALA A 220 -25.17 -1.55 5.78
CA ALA A 220 -24.93 -0.53 6.80
C ALA A 220 -23.42 -0.22 6.94
N ASP A 221 -22.57 -1.24 6.92
CA ASP A 221 -21.12 -1.08 7.01
C ASP A 221 -20.53 -0.37 5.78
N VAL A 222 -21.06 -0.62 4.58
CA VAL A 222 -20.69 0.14 3.37
C VAL A 222 -21.03 1.62 3.52
N VAL A 223 -22.26 1.92 3.98
CA VAL A 223 -22.67 3.32 4.23
C VAL A 223 -21.82 3.96 5.32
N TYR A 224 -21.51 3.22 6.39
CA TYR A 224 -20.62 3.69 7.44
C TYR A 224 -19.22 4.02 6.89
N ALA A 225 -18.63 3.13 6.11
CA ALA A 225 -17.30 3.34 5.50
C ALA A 225 -17.27 4.59 4.61
N ILE A 226 -18.27 4.77 3.75
CA ILE A 226 -18.38 5.96 2.90
C ILE A 226 -18.48 7.24 3.76
N ASN A 227 -19.27 7.21 4.83
CA ASN A 227 -19.40 8.34 5.73
C ASN A 227 -18.10 8.66 6.47
N GLN A 228 -17.35 7.64 6.93
CA GLN A 228 -16.04 7.82 7.56
C GLN A 228 -15.03 8.43 6.58
N ALA A 229 -14.97 7.91 5.35
CA ALA A 229 -14.09 8.45 4.32
C ALA A 229 -14.44 9.91 3.98
N ASN A 230 -15.72 10.23 3.79
CA ASN A 230 -16.18 11.61 3.50
C ASN A 230 -15.94 12.58 4.65
N ALA A 231 -15.97 12.12 5.90
CA ALA A 231 -15.73 12.96 7.07
C ALA A 231 -14.23 13.22 7.32
N ASN A 232 -13.35 12.44 6.71
CA ASN A 232 -11.90 12.56 6.89
C ASN A 232 -11.29 13.34 5.72
N GLN A 233 -10.89 14.58 5.98
CA GLN A 233 -10.34 15.49 4.95
C GLN A 233 -9.04 15.03 4.29
N HIS A 234 -8.40 13.99 4.81
CA HIS A 234 -7.13 13.44 4.31
C HIS A 234 -7.32 12.18 3.45
N ILE A 235 -8.55 11.74 3.26
CA ILE A 235 -8.89 10.61 2.38
C ILE A 235 -9.45 11.17 1.08
N ASP A 236 -8.75 10.91 -0.03
CA ASP A 236 -9.12 11.41 -1.35
C ASP A 236 -10.13 10.52 -2.08
N GLY A 237 -10.27 9.26 -1.67
CA GLY A 237 -11.19 8.32 -2.30
C GLY A 237 -11.29 6.99 -1.57
N ILE A 238 -12.40 6.28 -1.86
CA ILE A 238 -12.69 4.91 -1.39
C ILE A 238 -13.22 4.10 -2.55
N ILE A 239 -12.75 2.84 -2.67
CA ILE A 239 -13.08 1.88 -3.75
C ILE A 239 -13.55 0.58 -3.13
#